data_3d5ce94d5a8c93768b71b5a79e287be1
#
_entry.id   3d5ce94d5a8c93768b71b5a79e287be1
#
_cell.length_a   1.000
_cell.length_b   1.000
_cell.length_c   1.000
_cell.angle_alpha   90.00
_cell.angle_beta   90.00
_cell.angle_gamma   90.00
#
_symmetry.space_group_name_H-M   'P 1'
#
loop_
_entity.id
_entity.type
_entity.pdbx_description
1 polymer ?
#
loop_
_entity_poly.entity_id
_entity_poly.type
_entity_poly.pdbx_seq_one_letter_code
_entity_poly.pdbx_strand_id
1 'polypeptide(L)'
;PNGPVSMIASHENRVAYTEVGESLSVHIQTIDGIQQHITVELNATISEERDNQVFEMTDTLVDYENATITEIALDENHLVALVNLSAIDRLVLVDLSSGEQQILGDPVFPVAAPSIGHGYVAWQHHQFLISNNPMEMYLDWEVNYHDIEMNQSFQLHAEDDIDQLQPQVMKDHIAWLQVDEDNEKEIRIFTLQVVLEPYSSNVLQFFILIFPILLLVWTFQRLKENEGHILPKRHSEEEE
;
A
#
# COMPACT_ATOMS: atom_id res chain seq x y z
N PRO A 1 -21.60 -22.48 0.93
CA PRO A 1 -21.81 -22.31 -0.51
C PRO A 1 -23.06 -23.03 -0.95
N ASN A 2 -23.80 -22.42 -1.87
CA ASN A 2 -24.99 -23.04 -2.47
C ASN A 2 -24.64 -23.84 -3.73
N GLY A 3 -23.43 -23.65 -4.25
CA GLY A 3 -22.89 -24.28 -5.45
C GLY A 3 -21.44 -24.77 -5.28
N PRO A 4 -20.85 -25.32 -6.36
CA PRO A 4 -19.44 -25.70 -6.38
C PRO A 4 -18.56 -24.45 -6.29
N VAL A 5 -17.53 -24.51 -5.43
CA VAL A 5 -16.55 -23.44 -5.24
C VAL A 5 -15.49 -23.53 -6.33
N SER A 6 -15.11 -22.40 -6.93
CA SER A 6 -14.07 -22.35 -7.98
C SER A 6 -12.72 -21.86 -7.44
N MET A 7 -12.74 -20.90 -6.52
CA MET A 7 -11.53 -20.36 -5.89
C MET A 7 -11.73 -20.22 -4.38
N ILE A 8 -10.63 -20.26 -3.63
CA ILE A 8 -10.65 -20.10 -2.18
C ILE A 8 -9.40 -19.38 -1.72
N ALA A 9 -9.58 -18.42 -0.81
CA ALA A 9 -8.52 -17.79 -0.05
C ALA A 9 -8.89 -17.78 1.43
N SER A 10 -7.92 -17.74 2.33
CA SER A 10 -8.18 -17.71 3.75
C SER A 10 -7.21 -16.80 4.48
N HIS A 11 -7.73 -16.13 5.50
CA HIS A 11 -6.94 -15.36 6.43
C HIS A 11 -7.53 -15.53 7.83
N GLU A 12 -6.72 -16.04 8.77
CA GLU A 12 -7.14 -16.35 10.14
C GLU A 12 -8.44 -17.19 10.19
N ASN A 13 -9.54 -16.63 10.69
CA ASN A 13 -10.83 -17.26 10.81
C ASN A 13 -11.82 -16.92 9.68
N ARG A 14 -11.35 -16.30 8.60
CA ARG A 14 -12.14 -15.94 7.41
C ARG A 14 -11.75 -16.78 6.21
N VAL A 15 -12.73 -17.08 5.40
CA VAL A 15 -12.56 -17.74 4.11
C VAL A 15 -13.31 -16.93 3.07
N ALA A 16 -12.61 -16.52 2.03
CA ALA A 16 -13.19 -15.96 0.83
C ALA A 16 -13.28 -17.06 -0.26
N TYR A 17 -14.38 -17.09 -1.00
CA TYR A 17 -14.56 -18.04 -2.09
C TYR A 17 -15.45 -17.46 -3.19
N THR A 18 -15.31 -18.02 -4.40
CA THR A 18 -16.21 -17.74 -5.52
C THR A 18 -17.00 -19.00 -5.88
N GLU A 19 -18.23 -18.85 -6.37
CA GLU A 19 -19.05 -19.97 -6.82
C GLU A 19 -19.02 -20.08 -8.37
N VAL A 20 -19.09 -21.30 -8.87
CA VAL A 20 -19.14 -21.54 -10.32
C VAL A 20 -20.44 -20.98 -10.89
N GLY A 21 -20.28 -20.09 -11.87
CA GLY A 21 -21.44 -19.42 -12.53
C GLY A 21 -21.65 -17.98 -12.03
N GLU A 22 -20.97 -17.55 -10.98
CA GLU A 22 -20.91 -16.16 -10.55
C GLU A 22 -19.60 -15.54 -11.03
N SER A 23 -19.68 -14.55 -11.90
CA SER A 23 -18.50 -14.02 -12.59
C SER A 23 -17.73 -13.00 -11.78
N LEU A 24 -18.40 -12.15 -11.01
CA LEU A 24 -17.80 -11.02 -10.30
C LEU A 24 -18.15 -10.96 -8.80
N SER A 25 -18.66 -12.06 -8.23
CA SER A 25 -19.04 -12.12 -6.81
C SER A 25 -18.03 -12.91 -5.99
N VAL A 26 -17.63 -12.37 -4.85
CA VAL A 26 -16.81 -13.06 -3.84
C VAL A 26 -17.60 -13.15 -2.55
N HIS A 27 -17.70 -14.36 -2.01
CA HIS A 27 -18.33 -14.64 -0.73
C HIS A 27 -17.27 -14.74 0.37
N ILE A 28 -17.47 -14.02 1.48
CA ILE A 28 -16.60 -14.08 2.64
C ILE A 28 -17.38 -14.63 3.82
N GLN A 29 -16.86 -15.67 4.43
CA GLN A 29 -17.48 -16.34 5.59
C GLN A 29 -16.49 -16.39 6.76
N THR A 30 -16.97 -16.04 7.96
CA THR A 30 -16.25 -16.26 9.20
C THR A 30 -16.50 -17.70 9.70
N ILE A 31 -15.43 -18.41 10.07
CA ILE A 31 -15.50 -19.83 10.48
C ILE A 31 -15.85 -19.94 11.97
N ASP A 32 -15.34 -19.04 12.81
CA ASP A 32 -15.49 -19.08 14.26
C ASP A 32 -16.50 -18.04 14.78
N GLY A 33 -17.30 -18.42 15.78
CA GLY A 33 -18.22 -17.51 16.47
C GLY A 33 -19.54 -17.26 15.75
N ILE A 34 -19.97 -15.99 15.67
CA ILE A 34 -21.16 -15.59 14.91
C ILE A 34 -20.77 -15.66 13.44
N GLN A 35 -21.32 -16.62 12.73
CA GLN A 35 -21.10 -16.74 11.29
C GLN A 35 -21.61 -15.48 10.59
N GLN A 36 -20.70 -14.68 10.09
CA GLN A 36 -20.99 -13.58 9.20
C GLN A 36 -20.71 -14.03 7.77
N HIS A 37 -21.68 -13.81 6.90
CA HIS A 37 -21.54 -14.04 5.48
C HIS A 37 -21.72 -12.68 4.77
N ILE A 38 -20.72 -12.30 4.01
CA ILE A 38 -20.67 -11.05 3.24
C ILE A 38 -20.49 -11.45 1.77
N THR A 39 -21.25 -10.87 0.89
CA THR A 39 -21.03 -10.98 -0.56
C THR A 39 -20.48 -9.64 -1.06
N VAL A 40 -19.38 -9.70 -1.77
CA VAL A 40 -18.72 -8.56 -2.40
C VAL A 40 -18.92 -8.66 -3.90
N GLU A 41 -19.63 -7.70 -4.47
CA GLU A 41 -19.80 -7.56 -5.92
C GLU A 41 -18.69 -6.63 -6.45
N LEU A 42 -17.90 -7.11 -7.42
CA LEU A 42 -16.83 -6.32 -8.02
C LEU A 42 -17.42 -5.43 -9.13
N ASN A 43 -17.29 -4.11 -8.93
CA ASN A 43 -17.80 -3.09 -9.84
C ASN A 43 -16.86 -1.89 -9.96
N ALA A 44 -15.56 -2.07 -9.71
CA ALA A 44 -14.57 -1.01 -9.78
C ALA A 44 -14.61 -0.27 -11.13
N THR A 45 -14.42 1.03 -11.08
CA THR A 45 -14.36 1.87 -12.28
C THR A 45 -12.98 1.76 -12.92
N ILE A 46 -12.95 1.57 -14.24
CA ILE A 46 -11.73 1.54 -15.03
C ILE A 46 -11.47 2.95 -15.54
N SER A 47 -10.36 3.56 -15.13
CA SER A 47 -9.89 4.83 -15.67
C SER A 47 -8.59 4.60 -16.45
N GLU A 48 -8.50 5.11 -17.66
CA GLU A 48 -7.25 5.12 -18.42
C GLU A 48 -6.68 6.54 -18.47
N GLU A 49 -5.42 6.68 -18.10
CA GLU A 49 -4.66 7.91 -18.30
C GLU A 49 -3.91 7.79 -19.62
N ARG A 50 -4.28 8.62 -20.61
CA ARG A 50 -3.56 8.75 -21.88
C ARG A 50 -3.00 10.16 -22.01
N ASP A 51 -1.70 10.27 -22.23
CA ASP A 51 -1.00 11.53 -22.57
C ASP A 51 -1.27 12.69 -21.59
N ASN A 52 -1.23 12.43 -20.27
CA ASN A 52 -1.55 13.38 -19.19
C ASN A 52 -2.99 13.95 -19.27
N GLN A 53 -3.89 13.30 -19.97
CA GLN A 53 -5.32 13.57 -19.92
C GLN A 53 -6.00 12.32 -19.34
N VAL A 54 -6.59 12.49 -18.17
CA VAL A 54 -7.47 11.46 -17.58
C VAL A 54 -8.71 11.43 -18.48
N PHE A 55 -8.80 10.42 -19.33
CA PHE A 55 -10.06 10.06 -19.91
C PHE A 55 -10.79 9.22 -18.87
N GLU A 56 -11.74 9.82 -18.18
CA GLU A 56 -12.69 9.04 -17.41
C GLU A 56 -13.48 8.18 -18.43
N MET A 57 -12.98 6.98 -18.68
CA MET A 57 -13.85 5.94 -19.19
C MET A 57 -14.83 5.65 -18.06
N THR A 58 -16.09 5.79 -18.33
CA THR A 58 -17.16 5.47 -17.38
C THR A 58 -17.42 3.96 -17.32
N ASP A 59 -16.56 3.16 -17.93
CA ASP A 59 -16.67 1.72 -17.93
C ASP A 59 -16.37 1.17 -16.54
N THR A 60 -17.14 0.22 -16.11
CA THR A 60 -16.93 -0.54 -14.88
C THR A 60 -16.70 -2.01 -15.23
N LEU A 61 -16.22 -2.80 -14.27
CA LEU A 61 -15.99 -4.23 -14.50
C LEU A 61 -17.24 -4.97 -14.99
N VAL A 62 -18.44 -4.51 -14.58
CA VAL A 62 -19.72 -5.13 -14.96
C VAL A 62 -20.12 -4.85 -16.43
N ASP A 63 -19.50 -3.88 -17.08
CA ASP A 63 -19.75 -3.57 -18.50
C ASP A 63 -19.09 -4.59 -19.46
N TYR A 64 -18.21 -5.45 -18.93
CA TYR A 64 -17.53 -6.49 -19.70
C TYR A 64 -18.28 -7.83 -19.60
N GLU A 65 -18.90 -8.26 -20.69
CA GLU A 65 -19.75 -9.48 -20.75
C GLU A 65 -19.04 -10.77 -20.28
N ASN A 66 -17.71 -10.84 -20.41
CA ASN A 66 -16.92 -12.02 -20.07
C ASN A 66 -15.97 -11.80 -18.88
N ALA A 67 -16.23 -10.77 -18.07
CA ALA A 67 -15.44 -10.53 -16.88
C ALA A 67 -15.56 -11.70 -15.90
N THR A 68 -14.43 -12.25 -15.47
CA THR A 68 -14.39 -13.37 -14.52
C THR A 68 -13.25 -13.20 -13.53
N ILE A 69 -13.51 -13.53 -12.26
CA ILE A 69 -12.46 -13.60 -11.25
C ILE A 69 -11.61 -14.84 -11.51
N THR A 70 -10.30 -14.69 -11.52
CA THR A 70 -9.33 -15.77 -11.74
C THR A 70 -8.48 -16.10 -10.53
N GLU A 71 -8.25 -15.12 -9.64
CA GLU A 71 -7.53 -15.32 -8.39
C GLU A 71 -8.11 -14.40 -7.30
N ILE A 72 -8.02 -14.82 -6.04
CA ILE A 72 -8.39 -14.02 -4.88
C ILE A 72 -7.35 -14.15 -3.78
N ALA A 73 -7.14 -13.07 -3.04
CA ALA A 73 -6.36 -13.05 -1.79
C ALA A 73 -7.08 -12.21 -0.75
N LEU A 74 -6.95 -12.57 0.53
CA LEU A 74 -7.71 -11.99 1.63
C LEU A 74 -6.77 -11.66 2.80
N ASP A 75 -6.99 -10.51 3.43
CA ASP A 75 -6.47 -10.19 4.77
C ASP A 75 -7.62 -9.84 5.73
N GLU A 76 -7.29 -9.23 6.87
CA GLU A 76 -8.29 -8.88 7.88
C GLU A 76 -9.33 -7.87 7.36
N ASN A 77 -8.91 -6.87 6.58
CA ASN A 77 -9.75 -5.74 6.21
C ASN A 77 -9.94 -5.58 4.70
N HIS A 78 -9.20 -6.34 3.89
CA HIS A 78 -9.20 -6.16 2.45
C HIS A 78 -9.31 -7.49 1.71
N LEU A 79 -9.89 -7.39 0.54
CA LEU A 79 -9.92 -8.44 -0.47
C LEU A 79 -9.18 -7.94 -1.72
N VAL A 80 -8.36 -8.79 -2.30
CA VAL A 80 -7.79 -8.56 -3.63
C VAL A 80 -8.34 -9.61 -4.57
N ALA A 81 -8.79 -9.18 -5.72
CA ALA A 81 -9.27 -10.07 -6.78
C ALA A 81 -8.59 -9.77 -8.11
N LEU A 82 -8.12 -10.79 -8.79
CA LEU A 82 -7.67 -10.71 -10.17
C LEU A 82 -8.85 -11.00 -11.07
N VAL A 83 -9.19 -10.05 -11.93
CA VAL A 83 -10.35 -10.12 -12.85
C VAL A 83 -9.84 -10.13 -14.28
N ASN A 84 -10.17 -11.19 -15.02
CA ASN A 84 -9.90 -11.29 -16.45
C ASN A 84 -11.05 -10.64 -17.25
N LEU A 85 -10.71 -9.69 -18.13
CA LEU A 85 -11.63 -8.97 -19.00
C LEU A 85 -11.50 -9.41 -20.46
N SER A 86 -11.26 -10.68 -20.71
CA SER A 86 -11.06 -11.32 -22.02
C SER A 86 -9.70 -11.06 -22.68
N ALA A 87 -9.11 -9.89 -22.54
CA ALA A 87 -7.84 -9.54 -23.15
C ALA A 87 -6.81 -8.99 -22.15
N ILE A 88 -7.28 -8.49 -21.04
CA ILE A 88 -6.46 -7.80 -20.03
C ILE A 88 -6.96 -8.18 -18.64
N ASP A 89 -6.03 -8.52 -17.77
CA ASP A 89 -6.31 -8.76 -16.36
C ASP A 89 -6.33 -7.43 -15.58
N ARG A 90 -7.17 -7.36 -14.55
CA ARG A 90 -7.25 -6.23 -13.63
C ARG A 90 -7.15 -6.71 -12.20
N LEU A 91 -6.31 -6.04 -11.43
CA LEU A 91 -6.19 -6.27 -9.99
C LEU A 91 -7.10 -5.29 -9.26
N VAL A 92 -8.05 -5.80 -8.51
CA VAL A 92 -9.03 -5.02 -7.75
C VAL A 92 -8.76 -5.17 -6.26
N LEU A 93 -8.48 -4.06 -5.60
CA LEU A 93 -8.42 -3.98 -4.13
C LEU A 93 -9.78 -3.51 -3.61
N VAL A 94 -10.31 -4.19 -2.62
CA VAL A 94 -11.57 -3.86 -1.95
C VAL A 94 -11.32 -3.67 -0.46
N ASP A 95 -11.69 -2.53 0.07
CA ASP A 95 -11.81 -2.32 1.53
C ASP A 95 -13.14 -2.92 2.00
N LEU A 96 -13.08 -3.94 2.84
CA LEU A 96 -14.25 -4.67 3.32
C LEU A 96 -15.10 -3.88 4.33
N SER A 97 -14.54 -2.81 4.91
CA SER A 97 -15.24 -1.97 5.87
C SER A 97 -16.08 -0.89 5.21
N SER A 98 -15.56 -0.25 4.16
CA SER A 98 -16.21 0.81 3.40
C SER A 98 -16.94 0.30 2.15
N GLY A 99 -16.49 -0.82 1.59
CA GLY A 99 -16.91 -1.31 0.28
C GLY A 99 -16.24 -0.57 -0.89
N GLU A 100 -15.29 0.32 -0.61
CA GLU A 100 -14.54 1.03 -1.64
C GLU A 100 -13.70 0.08 -2.48
N GLN A 101 -13.65 0.33 -3.79
CA GLN A 101 -12.93 -0.52 -4.74
C GLN A 101 -11.97 0.33 -5.57
N GLN A 102 -10.76 -0.17 -5.72
CA GLN A 102 -9.70 0.47 -6.48
C GLN A 102 -9.04 -0.54 -7.41
N ILE A 103 -8.73 -0.10 -8.64
CA ILE A 103 -7.91 -0.88 -9.57
C ILE A 103 -6.44 -0.56 -9.31
N LEU A 104 -5.63 -1.60 -9.14
CA LEU A 104 -4.19 -1.51 -8.98
C LEU A 104 -3.47 -1.94 -10.26
N GLY A 105 -2.27 -1.41 -10.44
CA GLY A 105 -1.39 -1.73 -11.57
C GLY A 105 -1.66 -0.89 -12.82
N ASP A 106 -0.81 -1.09 -13.83
CA ASP A 106 -0.93 -0.40 -15.11
C ASP A 106 -2.05 -1.06 -15.94
N PRO A 107 -2.96 -0.27 -16.54
CA PRO A 107 -4.05 -0.81 -17.35
C PRO A 107 -3.61 -1.53 -18.62
N VAL A 108 -2.37 -1.39 -19.05
CA VAL A 108 -1.88 -1.92 -20.33
C VAL A 108 -1.23 -3.30 -20.19
N PHE A 109 -0.67 -3.61 -19.02
CA PHE A 109 0.14 -4.82 -18.84
C PHE A 109 -0.58 -5.90 -18.04
N PRO A 110 -0.33 -7.18 -18.35
CA PRO A 110 -0.83 -8.29 -17.56
C PRO A 110 -0.35 -8.24 -16.11
N VAL A 111 -1.21 -8.64 -15.20
CA VAL A 111 -0.93 -8.80 -13.79
C VAL A 111 -1.30 -10.21 -13.33
N ALA A 112 -0.63 -10.75 -12.32
CA ALA A 112 -0.87 -12.11 -11.83
C ALA A 112 -0.43 -12.29 -10.37
N ALA A 113 -0.78 -13.44 -9.79
CA ALA A 113 -0.32 -13.91 -8.49
C ALA A 113 -0.44 -12.85 -7.37
N PRO A 114 -1.62 -12.31 -7.10
CA PRO A 114 -1.79 -11.33 -6.04
C PRO A 114 -1.59 -11.95 -4.66
N SER A 115 -0.95 -11.21 -3.78
CA SER A 115 -0.80 -11.52 -2.36
C SER A 115 -1.09 -10.28 -1.53
N ILE A 116 -1.78 -10.44 -0.40
CA ILE A 116 -2.13 -9.34 0.49
C ILE A 116 -1.83 -9.68 1.94
N GLY A 117 -1.46 -8.70 2.72
CA GLY A 117 -1.29 -8.80 4.17
C GLY A 117 -0.67 -7.55 4.77
N HIS A 118 -0.97 -7.30 6.04
CA HIS A 118 -0.33 -6.25 6.84
C HIS A 118 -0.31 -4.85 6.22
N GLY A 119 -1.34 -4.51 5.44
CA GLY A 119 -1.45 -3.19 4.79
C GLY A 119 -0.73 -3.09 3.44
N TYR A 120 -0.28 -4.21 2.88
CA TYR A 120 0.38 -4.25 1.57
C TYR A 120 -0.28 -5.25 0.64
N VAL A 121 -0.31 -4.89 -0.64
CA VAL A 121 -0.66 -5.81 -1.75
C VAL A 121 0.57 -5.98 -2.61
N ALA A 122 0.93 -7.19 -2.98
CA ALA A 122 2.00 -7.47 -3.93
C ALA A 122 1.46 -8.32 -5.09
N TRP A 123 1.99 -8.10 -6.29
CA TRP A 123 1.60 -8.84 -7.49
C TRP A 123 2.73 -8.92 -8.50
N GLN A 124 2.64 -9.87 -9.42
CA GLN A 124 3.46 -9.91 -10.61
C GLN A 124 2.90 -8.95 -11.65
N HIS A 125 3.78 -8.21 -12.30
CA HIS A 125 3.47 -7.29 -13.37
C HIS A 125 4.37 -7.59 -14.57
N HIS A 126 3.79 -7.79 -15.73
CA HIS A 126 4.56 -8.04 -16.94
C HIS A 126 4.98 -6.72 -17.56
N GLN A 127 6.27 -6.48 -17.67
CA GLN A 127 6.82 -5.23 -18.18
C GLN A 127 7.50 -5.44 -19.53
N PHE A 128 7.34 -4.46 -20.44
CA PHE A 128 8.15 -4.37 -21.65
C PHE A 128 9.40 -3.57 -21.34
N LEU A 129 10.54 -4.20 -21.32
CA LEU A 129 11.82 -3.52 -21.28
C LEU A 129 12.29 -3.27 -22.71
N ILE A 130 12.48 -1.99 -23.06
CA ILE A 130 13.13 -1.61 -24.31
C ILE A 130 14.63 -1.60 -24.01
N SER A 131 15.33 -2.64 -24.41
CA SER A 131 16.79 -2.67 -24.40
C SER A 131 17.38 -1.50 -25.18
N ASN A 132 18.61 -1.09 -24.86
CA ASN A 132 19.40 -0.16 -25.65
C ASN A 132 19.58 -0.62 -27.12
N ASN A 133 19.26 -1.86 -27.41
CA ASN A 133 19.17 -2.43 -28.74
C ASN A 133 17.69 -2.55 -29.14
N PRO A 134 17.16 -1.72 -30.06
CA PRO A 134 15.75 -1.70 -30.44
C PRO A 134 15.22 -3.00 -31.07
N MET A 135 16.09 -4.00 -31.29
CA MET A 135 15.73 -5.34 -31.77
C MET A 135 15.51 -6.35 -30.65
N GLU A 136 15.84 -6.01 -29.42
CA GLU A 136 15.70 -6.85 -28.25
C GLU A 136 14.62 -6.28 -27.34
N MET A 137 13.40 -6.81 -27.47
CA MET A 137 12.31 -6.56 -26.51
C MET A 137 12.32 -7.73 -25.55
N TYR A 138 12.59 -7.45 -24.29
CA TYR A 138 12.43 -8.43 -23.22
C TYR A 138 11.04 -8.26 -22.61
N LEU A 139 10.40 -9.39 -22.38
CA LEU A 139 9.17 -9.48 -21.61
C LEU A 139 9.56 -10.11 -20.28
N ASP A 140 9.49 -9.35 -19.24
CA ASP A 140 9.92 -9.77 -17.92
C ASP A 140 8.79 -9.60 -16.88
N TRP A 141 8.76 -10.53 -15.92
CA TRP A 141 7.85 -10.47 -14.80
C TRP A 141 8.51 -9.79 -13.61
N GLU A 142 7.97 -8.66 -13.22
CA GLU A 142 8.42 -7.87 -12.08
C GLU A 142 7.44 -7.93 -10.92
N VAL A 143 7.94 -7.85 -9.70
CA VAL A 143 7.10 -7.70 -8.52
C VAL A 143 6.84 -6.24 -8.24
N ASN A 144 5.58 -5.90 -8.21
CA ASN A 144 5.08 -4.61 -7.73
C ASN A 144 4.40 -4.78 -6.38
N TYR A 145 4.38 -3.73 -5.58
CA TYR A 145 3.58 -3.68 -4.37
C TYR A 145 2.87 -2.34 -4.20
N HIS A 146 1.77 -2.36 -3.48
CA HIS A 146 0.97 -1.20 -3.11
C HIS A 146 0.91 -1.10 -1.59
N ASP A 147 1.27 0.06 -1.06
CA ASP A 147 1.06 0.42 0.33
C ASP A 147 -0.35 1.02 0.46
N ILE A 148 -1.23 0.32 1.17
CA ILE A 148 -2.65 0.69 1.29
C ILE A 148 -2.81 1.98 2.11
N GLU A 149 -1.99 2.18 3.15
CA GLU A 149 -2.06 3.38 4.00
C GLU A 149 -1.59 4.63 3.24
N MET A 150 -0.50 4.52 2.49
CA MET A 150 0.02 5.61 1.66
C MET A 150 -0.74 5.79 0.35
N ASN A 151 -1.54 4.82 -0.06
CA ASN A 151 -2.19 4.73 -1.37
C ASN A 151 -1.19 4.93 -2.53
N GLN A 152 -0.07 4.23 -2.47
CA GLN A 152 1.01 4.34 -3.46
C GLN A 152 1.50 2.97 -3.89
N SER A 153 1.78 2.83 -5.19
CA SER A 153 2.37 1.63 -5.77
C SER A 153 3.85 1.83 -6.08
N PHE A 154 4.63 0.78 -5.87
CA PHE A 154 6.06 0.75 -6.05
C PHE A 154 6.45 -0.52 -6.80
N GLN A 155 7.52 -0.45 -7.59
CA GLN A 155 8.15 -1.59 -8.21
C GLN A 155 9.34 -2.04 -7.35
N LEU A 156 9.44 -3.34 -7.08
CA LEU A 156 10.64 -3.92 -6.48
C LEU A 156 11.65 -4.21 -7.60
N HIS A 157 12.87 -3.83 -7.40
CA HIS A 157 14.05 -4.06 -8.25
C HIS A 157 13.76 -4.57 -9.67
N ALA A 158 13.71 -3.65 -10.63
CA ALA A 158 13.77 -4.02 -12.04
C ALA A 158 15.21 -4.46 -12.33
N GLU A 159 15.47 -5.76 -12.27
CA GLU A 159 16.70 -6.37 -12.77
C GLU A 159 16.39 -6.88 -14.17
N ASP A 160 17.09 -6.36 -15.17
CA ASP A 160 16.96 -6.79 -16.55
C ASP A 160 17.24 -8.30 -16.65
N ASP A 161 16.40 -9.04 -17.39
CA ASP A 161 16.55 -10.46 -17.73
C ASP A 161 16.25 -11.48 -16.61
N ILE A 162 15.59 -11.08 -15.51
CA ILE A 162 15.29 -12.00 -14.41
C ILE A 162 13.81 -11.92 -14.00
N ASP A 163 13.09 -13.03 -14.23
CA ASP A 163 11.69 -13.13 -13.83
C ASP A 163 11.52 -13.13 -12.30
N GLN A 164 10.67 -12.24 -11.80
CA GLN A 164 10.25 -12.18 -10.40
C GLN A 164 8.82 -12.73 -10.28
N LEU A 165 8.66 -13.85 -9.60
CA LEU A 165 7.43 -14.62 -9.62
C LEU A 165 6.85 -14.85 -8.22
N GLN A 166 5.54 -15.04 -8.14
CA GLN A 166 4.83 -15.52 -6.96
C GLN A 166 5.14 -14.73 -5.67
N PRO A 167 4.93 -13.40 -5.65
CA PRO A 167 5.17 -12.61 -4.46
C PRO A 167 4.28 -13.06 -3.31
N GLN A 168 4.85 -13.03 -2.11
CA GLN A 168 4.14 -13.32 -0.87
C GLN A 168 4.38 -12.19 0.11
N VAL A 169 3.32 -11.54 0.54
CA VAL A 169 3.37 -10.52 1.60
C VAL A 169 3.44 -11.20 2.94
N MET A 170 4.44 -10.84 3.73
CA MET A 170 4.63 -11.23 5.12
C MET A 170 4.54 -9.97 6.00
N LYS A 171 4.63 -10.12 7.32
CA LYS A 171 4.45 -9.02 8.26
C LYS A 171 5.22 -7.74 7.91
N ASP A 172 6.49 -7.86 7.59
CA ASP A 172 7.41 -6.76 7.34
C ASP A 172 8.31 -7.01 6.11
N HIS A 173 7.91 -7.96 5.27
CA HIS A 173 8.67 -8.39 4.12
C HIS A 173 7.76 -8.76 2.94
N ILE A 174 8.30 -8.64 1.75
CA ILE A 174 7.76 -9.27 0.54
C ILE A 174 8.81 -10.28 0.08
N ALA A 175 8.42 -11.54 -0.05
CA ALA A 175 9.26 -12.59 -0.61
C ALA A 175 8.78 -12.94 -2.02
N TRP A 176 9.70 -13.26 -2.93
CA TRP A 176 9.36 -13.73 -4.26
C TRP A 176 10.36 -14.77 -4.76
N LEU A 177 9.98 -15.48 -5.80
CA LEU A 177 10.82 -16.40 -6.51
C LEU A 177 11.48 -15.66 -7.68
N GLN A 178 12.80 -15.61 -7.71
CA GLN A 178 13.58 -15.08 -8.81
C GLN A 178 14.03 -16.24 -9.70
N VAL A 179 13.85 -16.11 -11.01
CA VAL A 179 14.23 -17.14 -12.00
C VAL A 179 15.09 -16.48 -13.07
N ASP A 180 16.35 -16.88 -13.17
CA ASP A 180 17.27 -16.36 -14.18
C ASP A 180 17.16 -17.08 -15.53
N GLU A 181 17.94 -16.63 -16.52
CA GLU A 181 17.97 -17.20 -17.87
C GLU A 181 18.35 -18.69 -17.89
N ASP A 182 19.14 -19.17 -16.94
CA ASP A 182 19.55 -20.57 -16.81
C ASP A 182 18.49 -21.42 -16.08
N ASN A 183 17.33 -20.83 -15.73
CA ASN A 183 16.29 -21.41 -14.89
C ASN A 183 16.74 -21.76 -13.47
N GLU A 184 17.79 -21.12 -12.98
CA GLU A 184 18.13 -21.18 -11.57
C GLU A 184 17.10 -20.39 -10.76
N LYS A 185 16.69 -20.96 -9.63
CA LYS A 185 15.62 -20.40 -8.80
C LYS A 185 16.17 -19.98 -7.46
N GLU A 186 15.92 -18.72 -7.09
CA GLU A 186 16.31 -18.17 -5.81
C GLU A 186 15.10 -17.49 -5.12
N ILE A 187 15.00 -17.62 -3.80
CA ILE A 187 14.02 -16.85 -3.02
C ILE A 187 14.66 -15.52 -2.63
N ARG A 188 14.07 -14.43 -3.04
CA ARG A 188 14.43 -13.08 -2.64
C ARG A 188 13.49 -12.56 -1.59
N ILE A 189 13.99 -11.68 -0.72
CA ILE A 189 13.21 -11.07 0.36
C ILE A 189 13.53 -9.58 0.39
N PHE A 190 12.48 -8.78 0.29
CA PHE A 190 12.55 -7.33 0.48
C PHE A 190 11.95 -6.98 1.84
N THR A 191 12.69 -6.25 2.65
CA THR A 191 12.19 -5.74 3.93
C THR A 191 11.44 -4.44 3.69
N LEU A 192 10.16 -4.44 3.99
CA LEU A 192 9.33 -3.25 4.03
C LEU A 192 9.87 -2.38 5.18
N GLN A 193 10.53 -1.30 4.84
CA GLN A 193 10.90 -0.32 5.83
C GLN A 193 9.61 0.33 6.31
N VAL A 194 9.22 0.05 7.54
CA VAL A 194 8.34 0.97 8.24
C VAL A 194 9.13 2.28 8.30
N VAL A 195 8.84 3.19 7.41
CA VAL A 195 9.23 4.57 7.56
C VAL A 195 8.49 5.02 8.81
N LEU A 196 9.15 4.86 9.97
CA LEU A 196 8.76 5.61 11.15
C LEU A 196 8.81 7.04 10.66
N GLU A 197 7.65 7.60 10.32
CA GLU A 197 7.57 9.03 10.02
C GLU A 197 8.39 9.70 11.13
N PRO A 198 9.46 10.44 10.82
CA PRO A 198 10.17 11.16 11.85
C PRO A 198 9.09 12.04 12.48
N TYR A 199 8.71 11.70 13.73
CA TYR A 199 7.74 12.41 14.57
C TYR A 199 7.62 13.83 14.05
N SER A 200 6.48 14.17 13.51
CA SER A 200 6.28 15.28 12.57
C SER A 200 7.26 16.41 12.88
N SER A 201 8.07 16.82 11.92
CA SER A 201 9.11 17.85 12.07
C SER A 201 8.60 19.11 12.77
N ASN A 202 7.29 19.29 12.81
CA ASN A 202 6.54 20.30 13.52
C ASN A 202 6.71 20.24 15.06
N VAL A 203 6.76 19.03 15.65
CA VAL A 203 6.96 18.92 17.11
C VAL A 203 8.40 19.23 17.46
N LEU A 204 9.36 18.75 16.66
CA LEU A 204 10.79 19.08 16.87
C LEU A 204 11.05 20.55 16.58
N GLN A 205 10.46 21.13 15.53
CA GLN A 205 10.54 22.56 15.23
C GLN A 205 9.87 23.40 16.31
N PHE A 206 8.78 22.95 16.90
CA PHE A 206 8.13 23.61 18.03
C PHE A 206 9.07 23.65 19.25
N PHE A 207 9.74 22.57 19.58
CA PHE A 207 10.72 22.56 20.68
C PHE A 207 11.97 23.41 20.36
N ILE A 208 12.47 23.39 19.14
CA ILE A 208 13.64 24.20 18.73
C ILE A 208 13.31 25.71 18.77
N LEU A 209 12.08 26.12 18.41
CA LEU A 209 11.68 27.53 18.43
C LEU A 209 11.22 28.04 19.79
N ILE A 210 10.45 27.25 20.53
CA ILE A 210 9.84 27.71 21.79
C ILE A 210 10.79 27.56 22.96
N PHE A 211 11.63 26.54 23.01
CA PHE A 211 12.54 26.34 24.13
C PHE A 211 13.55 27.50 24.31
N PRO A 212 14.20 28.04 23.27
CA PRO A 212 15.04 29.22 23.38
C PRO A 212 14.30 30.47 23.84
N ILE A 213 13.05 30.64 23.37
CA ILE A 213 12.21 31.79 23.77
C ILE A 213 11.86 31.71 25.26
N LEU A 214 11.46 30.55 25.74
CA LEU A 214 11.17 30.32 27.16
C LEU A 214 12.43 30.53 28.02
N LEU A 215 13.58 30.10 27.53
CA LEU A 215 14.88 30.28 28.23
C LEU A 215 15.29 31.76 28.28
N LEU A 216 15.06 32.52 27.22
CA LEU A 216 15.25 33.98 27.18
C LEU A 216 14.30 34.69 28.16
N VAL A 217 13.02 34.37 28.18
CA VAL A 217 12.05 34.96 29.12
C VAL A 217 12.43 34.66 30.55
N TRP A 218 12.83 33.41 30.83
CA TRP A 218 13.29 33.02 32.18
C TRP A 218 14.56 33.74 32.60
N THR A 219 15.55 33.93 31.73
CA THR A 219 16.78 34.67 32.01
C THR A 219 16.53 36.15 32.25
N PHE A 220 15.62 36.75 31.45
CA PHE A 220 15.20 38.16 31.68
C PHE A 220 14.45 38.35 32.99
N GLN A 221 13.57 37.45 33.40
CA GLN A 221 12.91 37.49 34.69
C GLN A 221 13.92 37.43 35.86
N ARG A 222 14.91 36.53 35.75
CA ARG A 222 15.95 36.37 36.78
C ARG A 222 16.88 37.55 36.85
N LEU A 223 17.24 38.20 35.75
CA LEU A 223 18.01 39.43 35.71
C LEU A 223 17.26 40.57 36.39
N LYS A 224 15.94 40.71 36.13
CA LYS A 224 15.09 41.73 36.74
C LYS A 224 14.94 41.54 38.25
N GLU A 225 14.90 40.31 38.74
CA GLU A 225 14.90 40.01 40.19
C GLU A 225 16.22 40.36 40.84
N ASN A 226 17.34 40.15 40.16
CA ASN A 226 18.69 40.47 40.68
C ASN A 226 19.00 41.98 40.65
N GLU A 227 18.46 42.78 39.72
CA GLU A 227 18.61 44.23 39.70
C GLU A 227 17.95 44.91 40.89
N GLY A 228 16.92 44.28 41.49
CA GLY A 228 16.29 44.78 42.74
C GLY A 228 17.18 44.71 43.98
N HIS A 229 18.32 44.00 43.91
CA HIS A 229 19.26 43.83 45.04
C HIS A 229 20.54 44.65 44.95
N ILE A 230 20.75 45.47 43.93
CA ILE A 230 22.00 46.22 43.69
C ILE A 230 21.85 47.72 43.89
N LEU A 231 20.91 48.19 44.68
CA LEU A 231 20.94 49.55 45.13
C LEU A 231 21.67 49.64 46.49
N PRO A 232 22.87 50.20 46.52
CA PRO A 232 23.55 50.44 47.82
C PRO A 232 22.72 51.47 48.63
N LYS A 233 22.42 51.13 49.89
CA LYS A 233 21.86 52.07 50.87
C LYS A 233 22.83 53.26 50.99
N ARG A 234 22.36 54.42 50.52
CA ARG A 234 23.02 55.71 50.77
C ARG A 234 22.97 56.00 52.26
N HIS A 235 24.05 55.95 52.95
CA HIS A 235 24.24 56.49 54.31
C HIS A 235 23.99 57.98 54.21
N SER A 236 23.01 58.49 54.89
CA SER A 236 22.89 59.91 55.25
C SER A 236 23.75 60.12 56.50
N GLU A 237 24.89 60.71 56.31
CA GLU A 237 25.62 61.35 57.40
C GLU A 237 24.86 62.64 57.73
N GLU A 238 24.31 62.72 58.94
CA GLU A 238 23.87 63.97 59.58
C GLU A 238 25.15 64.52 60.29
N GLU A 239 25.56 65.68 59.86
CA GLU A 239 26.50 66.53 60.61
C GLU A 239 25.69 67.43 61.55
N GLU A 240 26.19 67.51 62.82
CA GLU A 240 26.05 68.66 63.69
C GLU A 240 27.11 69.70 63.38
#